data_e4eee6c95d126e4e911d9bb2d482d8cc
#
_entry.id   e4eee6c95d126e4e911d9bb2d482d8cc
#
_cell.length_a   1.000
_cell.length_b   1.000
_cell.length_c   1.000
_cell.angle_alpha   90.00
_cell.angle_beta   90.00
_cell.angle_gamma   90.00
#
_symmetry.space_group_name_H-M   'P 1'
#
loop_
_entity.id
_entity.type
_entity.pdbx_description
1 polymer ?
#
loop_
_entity_poly.entity_id
_entity_poly.type
_entity_poly.pdbx_seq_one_letter_code
_entity_poly.pdbx_strand_id
1 'polypeptide(L)'
;MITLWGRNNSTNVKKVLLTLEELELPYEQILAGREFGINHDADFLAMNPNGLVPLLRDDESDLILWESNAIVRYLAAQYGQKRLWIDSPARRAEAEKWMDWANQTLSNTHRGILMGLVRTPPEERDQAAIDASCKECDALFALLDAELAKVKWFSGDEFGVGDIAIAPFIYNLFNVGLTWTPRPNLQRWYQQLTERPAVRKVVMIPVS
;
A
#
# COMPACT_ATOMS: atom_id res chain seq x y z
N MET A 1 14.19 10.97 15.13
CA MET A 1 13.00 11.54 14.42
C MET A 1 12.84 10.84 13.09
N ILE A 2 11.61 10.46 12.73
CA ILE A 2 11.32 9.89 11.40
C ILE A 2 10.82 11.00 10.50
N THR A 3 11.39 11.13 9.29
CA THR A 3 10.92 12.03 8.23
C THR A 3 10.49 11.21 7.02
N LEU A 4 9.27 11.46 6.52
CA LEU A 4 8.71 10.79 5.36
C LEU A 4 8.42 11.80 4.24
N TRP A 5 9.03 11.61 3.08
CA TRP A 5 8.70 12.35 1.86
C TRP A 5 7.69 11.56 1.03
N GLY A 6 6.57 12.22 0.74
CA GLY A 6 5.54 11.62 -0.11
C GLY A 6 4.15 12.25 0.06
N ARG A 7 3.38 12.24 -1.01
CA ARG A 7 2.00 12.73 -1.03
C ARG A 7 1.02 11.69 -0.48
N ASN A 8 -0.06 12.16 0.15
CA ASN A 8 -1.04 11.29 0.82
C ASN A 8 -1.79 10.33 -0.12
N ASN A 9 -2.02 10.72 -1.37
CA ASN A 9 -2.75 9.92 -2.36
C ASN A 9 -1.88 8.90 -3.12
N SER A 10 -0.60 8.75 -2.79
CA SER A 10 0.25 7.69 -3.35
C SER A 10 -0.02 6.37 -2.64
N THR A 11 -0.39 5.33 -3.39
CA THR A 11 -0.62 3.99 -2.87
C THR A 11 0.58 3.46 -2.07
N ASN A 12 1.80 3.72 -2.54
CA ASN A 12 3.01 3.29 -1.86
C ASN A 12 3.32 4.11 -0.61
N VAL A 13 3.03 5.42 -0.60
CA VAL A 13 3.18 6.27 0.59
C VAL A 13 2.17 5.86 1.66
N LYS A 14 0.94 5.52 1.28
CA LYS A 14 -0.11 5.03 2.21
C LYS A 14 0.34 3.80 3.01
N LYS A 15 1.14 2.90 2.43
CA LYS A 15 1.69 1.74 3.15
C LYS A 15 2.59 2.18 4.31
N VAL A 16 3.46 3.14 4.05
CA VAL A 16 4.39 3.67 5.06
C VAL A 16 3.63 4.46 6.13
N LEU A 17 2.73 5.34 5.70
CA LEU A 17 1.87 6.09 6.64
C LEU A 17 1.06 5.14 7.53
N LEU A 18 0.44 4.10 6.95
CA LEU A 18 -0.32 3.11 7.70
C LEU A 18 0.56 2.38 8.73
N THR A 19 1.80 2.03 8.37
CA THR A 19 2.74 1.40 9.30
C THR A 19 3.11 2.34 10.46
N LEU A 20 3.40 3.60 10.17
CA LEU A 20 3.72 4.61 11.19
C LEU A 20 2.55 4.83 12.15
N GLU A 21 1.32 4.93 11.64
CA GLU A 21 0.11 5.10 12.44
C GLU A 21 -0.23 3.86 13.28
N GLU A 22 -0.09 2.65 12.72
CA GLU A 22 -0.31 1.40 13.45
C GLU A 22 0.71 1.20 14.59
N LEU A 23 1.92 1.72 14.42
CA LEU A 23 2.96 1.70 15.44
C LEU A 23 2.92 2.91 16.38
N GLU A 24 2.02 3.87 16.10
CA GLU A 24 1.91 5.13 16.86
C GLU A 24 3.24 5.90 16.94
N LEU A 25 4.04 5.82 15.87
CA LEU A 25 5.33 6.49 15.79
C LEU A 25 5.16 7.97 15.41
N PRO A 26 5.84 8.89 16.12
CA PRO A 26 5.87 10.29 15.70
C PRO A 26 6.72 10.45 14.43
N TYR A 27 6.21 11.20 13.47
CA TYR A 27 6.91 11.48 12.22
C TYR A 27 6.60 12.88 11.68
N GLU A 28 7.52 13.42 10.91
CA GLU A 28 7.32 14.58 10.07
C GLU A 28 7.06 14.13 8.64
N GLN A 29 6.01 14.65 8.00
CA GLN A 29 5.73 14.37 6.60
C GLN A 29 6.02 15.61 5.73
N ILE A 30 6.85 15.42 4.71
CA ILE A 30 7.13 16.42 3.69
C ILE A 30 6.41 15.98 2.41
N LEU A 31 5.43 16.76 1.96
CA LEU A 31 4.71 16.44 0.74
C LEU A 31 5.65 16.52 -0.46
N ALA A 32 5.72 15.44 -1.24
CA ALA A 32 6.61 15.30 -2.39
C ALA A 32 5.99 14.43 -3.49
N GLY A 33 6.42 14.64 -4.72
CA GLY A 33 5.96 13.93 -5.91
C GLY A 33 4.72 14.55 -6.56
N ARG A 34 4.62 14.44 -7.88
CA ARG A 34 3.58 15.07 -8.72
C ARG A 34 3.49 16.58 -8.50
N GLU A 35 2.27 17.06 -8.15
CA GLU A 35 1.96 18.48 -7.92
C GLU A 35 2.82 19.14 -6.84
N PHE A 36 3.38 18.36 -5.92
CA PHE A 36 4.24 18.86 -4.85
C PHE A 36 5.71 19.00 -5.25
N GLY A 37 6.13 18.43 -6.39
CA GLY A 37 7.53 18.48 -6.82
C GLY A 37 8.49 17.83 -5.82
N ILE A 38 9.63 18.45 -5.56
CA ILE A 38 10.72 18.09 -4.62
C ILE A 38 11.46 16.81 -5.03
N ASN A 39 10.77 15.77 -5.46
CA ASN A 39 11.36 14.45 -5.73
C ASN A 39 12.36 14.41 -6.90
N HIS A 40 12.55 15.52 -7.60
CA HIS A 40 13.57 15.70 -8.63
C HIS A 40 14.62 16.78 -8.27
N ASP A 41 14.55 17.33 -7.07
CA ASP A 41 15.56 18.27 -6.57
C ASP A 41 16.86 17.51 -6.23
N ALA A 42 17.99 18.21 -6.33
CA ALA A 42 19.32 17.59 -6.13
C ALA A 42 19.46 16.91 -4.76
N ASP A 43 18.94 17.53 -3.71
CA ASP A 43 19.01 16.99 -2.34
C ASP A 43 18.17 15.71 -2.20
N PHE A 44 16.99 15.66 -2.84
CA PHE A 44 16.17 14.45 -2.84
C PHE A 44 16.82 13.33 -3.65
N LEU A 45 17.34 13.66 -4.85
CA LEU A 45 18.00 12.68 -5.72
C LEU A 45 19.29 12.12 -5.12
N ALA A 46 19.99 12.88 -4.27
CA ALA A 46 21.12 12.40 -3.50
C ALA A 46 20.72 11.29 -2.49
N MET A 47 19.51 11.33 -1.97
CA MET A 47 18.96 10.33 -1.05
C MET A 47 18.25 9.18 -1.78
N ASN A 48 17.53 9.48 -2.87
CA ASN A 48 16.81 8.49 -3.68
C ASN A 48 17.02 8.79 -5.18
N PRO A 49 17.96 8.12 -5.83
CA PRO A 49 18.28 8.38 -7.24
C PRO A 49 17.15 8.04 -8.22
N ASN A 50 16.11 7.32 -7.77
CA ASN A 50 14.96 7.02 -8.61
C ASN A 50 13.99 8.20 -8.76
N GLY A 51 14.10 9.24 -7.92
CA GLY A 51 13.17 10.37 -7.94
C GLY A 51 11.70 9.97 -7.64
N LEU A 52 11.50 8.93 -6.85
CA LEU A 52 10.17 8.38 -6.53
C LEU A 52 9.86 8.48 -5.05
N VAL A 53 8.58 8.51 -4.71
CA VAL A 53 8.09 8.44 -3.33
C VAL A 53 7.48 7.08 -3.03
N PRO A 54 7.56 6.58 -1.77
CA PRO A 54 8.09 7.21 -0.56
C PRO A 54 9.61 7.22 -0.46
N LEU A 55 10.13 8.16 0.31
CA LEU A 55 11.49 8.18 0.86
C LEU A 55 11.36 8.40 2.37
N LEU A 56 12.09 7.64 3.16
CA LEU A 56 12.12 7.74 4.62
C LEU A 56 13.54 8.02 5.11
N ARG A 57 13.67 8.91 6.08
CA ARG A 57 14.87 9.05 6.91
C ARG A 57 14.52 8.77 8.35
N ASP A 58 15.34 7.97 9.01
CA ASP A 58 15.26 7.71 10.43
C ASP A 58 16.56 8.14 11.11
N ASP A 59 16.50 9.26 11.84
CA ASP A 59 17.66 9.84 12.52
C ASP A 59 18.17 8.96 13.67
N GLU A 60 17.34 8.06 14.24
CA GLU A 60 17.75 7.18 15.34
C GLU A 60 18.76 6.12 14.88
N SER A 61 18.58 5.63 13.65
CA SER A 61 19.46 4.61 13.06
C SER A 61 20.40 5.17 11.98
N ASP A 62 20.35 6.49 11.72
CA ASP A 62 21.06 7.15 10.62
C ASP A 62 20.77 6.49 9.25
N LEU A 63 19.50 6.09 9.05
CA LEU A 63 19.06 5.35 7.87
C LEU A 63 18.28 6.25 6.91
N ILE A 64 18.64 6.19 5.63
CA ILE A 64 17.85 6.70 4.50
C ILE A 64 17.38 5.50 3.68
N LEU A 65 16.09 5.38 3.46
CA LEU A 65 15.50 4.20 2.82
C LEU A 65 14.39 4.58 1.84
N TRP A 66 14.42 3.99 0.67
CA TRP A 66 13.35 4.01 -0.33
C TRP A 66 12.88 2.58 -0.62
N GLU A 67 11.83 2.39 -1.45
CA GLU A 67 11.00 1.20 -1.60
C GLU A 67 10.00 1.01 -0.44
N SER A 68 8.72 1.21 -0.74
CA SER A 68 7.66 1.19 0.28
C SER A 68 7.64 -0.08 1.13
N ASN A 69 7.81 -1.25 0.51
CA ASN A 69 7.81 -2.53 1.23
C ASN A 69 9.09 -2.73 2.07
N ALA A 70 10.24 -2.22 1.62
CA ALA A 70 11.46 -2.23 2.42
C ALA A 70 11.31 -1.35 3.65
N ILE A 71 10.70 -0.17 3.48
CA ILE A 71 10.40 0.75 4.59
C ILE A 71 9.43 0.10 5.59
N VAL A 72 8.36 -0.54 5.13
CA VAL A 72 7.40 -1.25 5.99
C VAL A 72 8.09 -2.36 6.79
N ARG A 73 8.93 -3.18 6.14
CA ARG A 73 9.72 -4.23 6.82
C ARG A 73 10.66 -3.65 7.86
N TYR A 74 11.36 -2.57 7.52
CA TYR A 74 12.26 -1.89 8.45
C TYR A 74 11.53 -1.38 9.68
N LEU A 75 10.43 -0.64 9.50
CA LEU A 75 9.66 -0.09 10.60
C LEU A 75 9.07 -1.21 11.49
N ALA A 76 8.57 -2.29 10.89
CA ALA A 76 8.08 -3.45 11.63
C ALA A 76 9.19 -4.12 12.45
N ALA A 77 10.39 -4.28 11.89
CA ALA A 77 11.53 -4.90 12.59
C ALA A 77 12.08 -4.02 13.70
N GLN A 78 12.22 -2.71 13.43
CA GLN A 78 12.84 -1.76 14.35
C GLN A 78 11.91 -1.40 15.50
N TYR A 79 10.62 -1.19 15.21
CA TYR A 79 9.66 -0.61 16.15
C TYR A 79 8.43 -1.49 16.44
N GLY A 80 8.20 -2.54 15.65
CA GLY A 80 6.95 -3.30 15.63
C GLY A 80 6.97 -4.63 16.38
N GLN A 81 7.94 -4.92 17.25
CA GLN A 81 8.21 -6.22 17.87
C GLN A 81 7.01 -6.90 18.57
N LYS A 82 6.00 -6.17 18.97
CA LYS A 82 4.80 -6.71 19.63
C LYS A 82 3.51 -6.52 18.83
N ARG A 83 3.60 -5.88 17.67
CA ARG A 83 2.42 -5.52 16.85
C ARG A 83 2.53 -6.06 15.43
N LEU A 84 3.55 -5.65 14.67
CA LEU A 84 3.69 -5.97 13.25
C LEU A 84 4.83 -6.93 12.94
N TRP A 85 5.84 -7.04 13.83
CA TRP A 85 6.97 -7.93 13.63
C TRP A 85 6.63 -9.37 13.98
N ILE A 86 6.96 -10.30 13.08
CA ILE A 86 6.79 -11.74 13.25
C ILE A 86 8.19 -12.37 13.43
N ASP A 87 8.50 -12.87 14.61
CA ASP A 87 9.82 -13.41 14.94
C ASP A 87 10.17 -14.68 14.14
N SER A 88 9.21 -15.58 13.95
CA SER A 88 9.41 -16.79 13.18
C SER A 88 9.66 -16.49 11.71
N PRO A 89 10.83 -16.82 11.14
CA PRO A 89 11.13 -16.54 9.73
C PRO A 89 10.13 -17.19 8.77
N ALA A 90 9.67 -18.40 9.05
CA ALA A 90 8.72 -19.08 8.20
C ALA A 90 7.34 -18.38 8.20
N ARG A 91 6.82 -18.02 9.38
CA ARG A 91 5.57 -17.26 9.48
C ARG A 91 5.68 -15.85 8.90
N ARG A 92 6.83 -15.21 9.06
CA ARG A 92 7.10 -13.90 8.46
C ARG A 92 7.13 -13.98 6.94
N ALA A 93 7.76 -14.99 6.36
CA ALA A 93 7.78 -15.20 4.92
C ALA A 93 6.38 -15.40 4.33
N GLU A 94 5.47 -16.05 5.06
CA GLU A 94 4.06 -16.18 4.67
C GLU A 94 3.34 -14.83 4.59
N ALA A 95 3.65 -13.89 5.46
CA ALA A 95 3.12 -12.51 5.39
C ALA A 95 3.83 -11.70 4.29
N GLU A 96 5.16 -11.81 4.20
CA GLU A 96 5.97 -11.00 3.27
C GLU A 96 5.77 -11.38 1.80
N LYS A 97 5.42 -12.64 1.49
CA LYS A 97 5.08 -13.01 0.09
C LYS A 97 3.95 -12.14 -0.48
N TRP A 98 3.00 -11.71 0.35
CA TRP A 98 1.92 -10.82 -0.05
C TRP A 98 2.39 -9.40 -0.33
N MET A 99 3.45 -8.95 0.32
CA MET A 99 4.06 -7.65 0.03
C MET A 99 4.66 -7.63 -1.37
N ASP A 100 5.39 -8.69 -1.72
CA ASP A 100 6.04 -8.80 -3.02
C ASP A 100 4.99 -9.06 -4.12
N TRP A 101 4.02 -9.93 -3.87
CA TRP A 101 2.90 -10.19 -4.77
C TRP A 101 2.08 -8.92 -5.07
N ALA A 102 1.80 -8.11 -4.05
CA ALA A 102 1.07 -6.86 -4.23
C ALA A 102 1.82 -5.87 -5.14
N ASN A 103 3.15 -5.77 -4.98
CA ASN A 103 3.95 -4.86 -5.81
C ASN A 103 4.16 -5.37 -7.25
N GLN A 104 4.27 -6.67 -7.44
CA GLN A 104 4.56 -7.24 -8.77
C GLN A 104 3.29 -7.56 -9.55
N THR A 105 2.25 -8.04 -8.89
CA THR A 105 1.04 -8.55 -9.56
C THR A 105 -0.11 -7.57 -9.44
N LEU A 106 -0.56 -7.26 -8.21
CA LEU A 106 -1.75 -6.42 -8.00
C LEU A 106 -1.53 -4.98 -8.48
N SER A 107 -0.32 -4.44 -8.34
CA SER A 107 -0.02 -3.07 -8.72
C SER A 107 -0.20 -2.79 -10.21
N ASN A 108 0.04 -3.77 -11.08
CA ASN A 108 -0.09 -3.60 -12.53
C ASN A 108 -1.55 -3.41 -12.94
N THR A 109 -2.44 -4.29 -12.50
CA THR A 109 -3.88 -4.18 -12.77
C THR A 109 -4.49 -2.94 -12.12
N HIS A 110 -4.12 -2.67 -10.86
CA HIS A 110 -4.51 -1.45 -10.17
C HIS A 110 -4.10 -0.20 -10.94
N ARG A 111 -2.85 -0.16 -11.44
CA ARG A 111 -2.36 0.98 -12.23
C ARG A 111 -3.18 1.19 -13.50
N GLY A 112 -3.49 0.12 -14.24
CA GLY A 112 -4.30 0.19 -15.45
C GLY A 112 -5.67 0.80 -15.18
N ILE A 113 -6.34 0.34 -14.12
CA ILE A 113 -7.66 0.86 -13.71
C ILE A 113 -7.56 2.30 -13.22
N LEU A 114 -6.61 2.61 -12.34
CA LEU A 114 -6.47 3.94 -11.75
C LEU A 114 -6.11 4.99 -12.81
N MET A 115 -5.16 4.67 -13.70
CA MET A 115 -4.79 5.56 -14.80
C MET A 115 -5.96 5.75 -15.75
N GLY A 116 -6.63 4.68 -16.17
CA GLY A 116 -7.72 4.75 -17.14
C GLY A 116 -8.97 5.47 -16.62
N LEU A 117 -9.41 5.19 -15.39
CA LEU A 117 -10.66 5.72 -14.87
C LEU A 117 -10.53 7.04 -14.11
N VAL A 118 -9.42 7.21 -13.37
CA VAL A 118 -9.29 8.34 -12.44
C VAL A 118 -8.43 9.45 -13.03
N ARG A 119 -7.40 9.09 -13.81
CA ARG A 119 -6.38 10.03 -14.26
C ARG A 119 -6.44 10.40 -15.75
N THR A 120 -7.24 9.68 -16.52
CA THR A 120 -7.47 9.96 -17.94
C THR A 120 -8.85 10.58 -18.11
N PRO A 121 -8.96 11.75 -18.79
CA PRO A 121 -10.24 12.34 -19.12
C PRO A 121 -11.14 11.34 -19.87
N PRO A 122 -12.47 11.36 -19.65
CA PRO A 122 -13.38 10.37 -20.23
C PRO A 122 -13.25 10.18 -21.74
N GLU A 123 -13.01 11.27 -22.47
CA GLU A 123 -12.87 11.30 -23.93
C GLU A 123 -11.56 10.69 -24.47
N GLU A 124 -10.56 10.54 -23.58
CA GLU A 124 -9.24 9.97 -23.93
C GLU A 124 -9.07 8.53 -23.45
N ARG A 125 -10.10 7.93 -22.82
CA ARG A 125 -9.99 6.60 -22.22
C ARG A 125 -9.93 5.50 -23.26
N ASP A 126 -8.97 4.58 -23.09
CA ASP A 126 -8.97 3.29 -23.76
C ASP A 126 -9.84 2.30 -22.96
N GLN A 127 -11.12 2.22 -23.33
CA GLN A 127 -12.07 1.36 -22.63
C GLN A 127 -11.69 -0.12 -22.70
N ALA A 128 -11.11 -0.57 -23.82
CA ALA A 128 -10.69 -1.97 -23.97
C ALA A 128 -9.55 -2.33 -23.00
N ALA A 129 -8.58 -1.42 -22.82
CA ALA A 129 -7.49 -1.61 -21.85
C ALA A 129 -8.01 -1.58 -20.39
N ILE A 130 -8.98 -0.71 -20.10
CA ILE A 130 -9.64 -0.67 -18.78
C ILE A 130 -10.37 -1.98 -18.50
N ASP A 131 -11.18 -2.47 -19.45
CA ASP A 131 -11.96 -3.71 -19.31
C ASP A 131 -11.04 -4.94 -19.14
N ALA A 132 -9.92 -4.98 -19.85
CA ALA A 132 -8.91 -6.02 -19.69
C ALA A 132 -8.31 -6.01 -18.28
N SER A 133 -7.94 -4.83 -17.78
CA SER A 133 -7.42 -4.66 -16.42
C SER A 133 -8.47 -5.03 -15.35
N CYS A 134 -9.75 -4.70 -15.56
CA CYS A 134 -10.84 -5.08 -14.66
C CYS A 134 -11.03 -6.60 -14.61
N LYS A 135 -11.00 -7.27 -15.77
CA LYS A 135 -11.12 -8.73 -15.85
C LYS A 135 -9.98 -9.43 -15.11
N GLU A 136 -8.75 -8.97 -15.32
CA GLU A 136 -7.58 -9.49 -14.63
C GLU A 136 -7.70 -9.25 -13.11
N CYS A 137 -8.10 -8.05 -12.70
CA CYS A 137 -8.28 -7.68 -11.30
C CYS A 137 -9.34 -8.56 -10.60
N ASP A 138 -10.48 -8.86 -11.26
CA ASP A 138 -11.51 -9.75 -10.70
C ASP A 138 -10.98 -11.18 -10.47
N ALA A 139 -10.09 -11.66 -11.35
CA ALA A 139 -9.40 -12.95 -11.17
C ALA A 139 -8.45 -12.91 -9.95
N LEU A 140 -7.72 -11.78 -9.76
CA LEU A 140 -6.89 -11.60 -8.57
C LEU A 140 -7.71 -11.53 -7.29
N PHE A 141 -8.89 -10.92 -7.33
CA PHE A 141 -9.81 -10.91 -6.19
C PHE A 141 -10.32 -12.31 -5.81
N ALA A 142 -10.54 -13.19 -6.82
CA ALA A 142 -10.88 -14.58 -6.55
C ALA A 142 -9.74 -15.32 -5.80
N LEU A 143 -8.47 -15.05 -6.17
CA LEU A 143 -7.31 -15.59 -5.48
C LEU A 143 -7.23 -15.10 -4.03
N LEU A 144 -7.38 -13.77 -3.83
CA LEU A 144 -7.36 -13.18 -2.48
C LEU A 144 -8.50 -13.72 -1.60
N ASP A 145 -9.71 -13.88 -2.16
CA ASP A 145 -10.85 -14.43 -1.45
C ASP A 145 -10.62 -15.88 -1.02
N ALA A 146 -10.06 -16.71 -1.90
CA ALA A 146 -9.74 -18.10 -1.60
C ALA A 146 -8.67 -18.24 -0.50
N GLU A 147 -7.69 -17.35 -0.45
CA GLU A 147 -6.70 -17.32 0.64
C GLU A 147 -7.34 -16.85 1.96
N LEU A 148 -8.14 -15.80 1.92
CA LEU A 148 -8.83 -15.28 3.11
C LEU A 148 -9.92 -16.23 3.64
N ALA A 149 -10.33 -17.24 2.88
CA ALA A 149 -11.15 -18.34 3.41
C ALA A 149 -10.40 -19.22 4.40
N LYS A 150 -9.06 -19.25 4.34
CA LYS A 150 -8.18 -20.08 5.17
C LYS A 150 -7.63 -19.33 6.37
N VAL A 151 -7.49 -18.01 6.26
CA VAL A 151 -6.87 -17.15 7.27
C VAL A 151 -7.72 -15.91 7.53
N LYS A 152 -7.52 -15.30 8.69
CA LYS A 152 -8.22 -14.07 9.04
C LYS A 152 -7.63 -12.84 8.34
N TRP A 153 -6.30 -12.77 8.29
CA TRP A 153 -5.50 -11.71 7.70
C TRP A 153 -4.45 -12.30 6.76
N PHE A 154 -3.97 -11.57 5.77
CA PHE A 154 -2.86 -12.00 4.91
C PHE A 154 -1.57 -12.25 5.70
N SER A 155 -1.44 -11.66 6.87
CA SER A 155 -0.35 -11.90 7.81
C SER A 155 -0.60 -13.05 8.78
N GLY A 156 -1.73 -13.74 8.68
CA GLY A 156 -2.12 -14.89 9.53
C GLY A 156 -3.29 -14.57 10.46
N ASP A 157 -3.10 -14.79 11.77
CA ASP A 157 -4.17 -14.61 12.77
C ASP A 157 -4.43 -13.13 13.10
N GLU A 158 -3.41 -12.29 12.92
CA GLU A 158 -3.45 -10.87 13.24
C GLU A 158 -3.09 -10.02 12.01
N PHE A 159 -3.58 -8.76 12.03
CA PHE A 159 -3.22 -7.75 11.04
C PHE A 159 -1.70 -7.49 11.05
N GLY A 160 -1.08 -7.41 9.87
CA GLY A 160 0.35 -7.21 9.77
C GLY A 160 0.80 -6.70 8.40
N VAL A 161 2.09 -6.90 8.10
CA VAL A 161 2.77 -6.30 6.92
C VAL A 161 2.18 -6.76 5.58
N GLY A 162 1.67 -7.99 5.50
CA GLY A 162 0.98 -8.49 4.30
C GLY A 162 -0.31 -7.72 4.01
N ASP A 163 -1.06 -7.41 5.07
CA ASP A 163 -2.30 -6.62 4.98
C ASP A 163 -2.02 -5.18 4.63
N ILE A 164 -1.00 -4.57 5.24
CA ILE A 164 -0.54 -3.21 4.96
C ILE A 164 -0.20 -3.04 3.49
N ALA A 165 0.48 -4.02 2.90
CA ALA A 165 0.90 -3.95 1.50
C ALA A 165 -0.28 -3.99 0.51
N ILE A 166 -1.35 -4.72 0.84
CA ILE A 166 -2.53 -4.91 -0.02
C ILE A 166 -3.58 -3.80 0.20
N ALA A 167 -3.72 -3.33 1.44
CA ALA A 167 -4.80 -2.43 1.86
C ALA A 167 -5.02 -1.20 0.95
N PRO A 168 -4.01 -0.40 0.58
CA PRO A 168 -4.22 0.78 -0.24
C PRO A 168 -4.68 0.46 -1.67
N PHE A 169 -4.27 -0.68 -2.22
CA PHE A 169 -4.72 -1.13 -3.54
C PHE A 169 -6.19 -1.50 -3.53
N ILE A 170 -6.62 -2.34 -2.58
CA ILE A 170 -8.02 -2.78 -2.49
C ILE A 170 -8.93 -1.60 -2.16
N TYR A 171 -8.50 -0.70 -1.26
CA TYR A 171 -9.27 0.50 -0.99
C TYR A 171 -9.53 1.31 -2.27
N ASN A 172 -8.51 1.59 -3.06
CA ASN A 172 -8.66 2.31 -4.31
C ASN A 172 -9.62 1.58 -5.26
N LEU A 173 -9.38 0.28 -5.50
CA LEU A 173 -10.17 -0.53 -6.44
C LEU A 173 -11.64 -0.65 -6.03
N PHE A 174 -11.95 -0.67 -4.74
CA PHE A 174 -13.32 -0.70 -4.25
C PHE A 174 -14.01 0.68 -4.29
N ASN A 175 -13.23 1.77 -4.47
CA ASN A 175 -13.74 3.14 -4.43
C ASN A 175 -13.55 3.92 -5.74
N VAL A 176 -13.24 3.27 -6.86
CA VAL A 176 -13.18 3.90 -8.20
C VAL A 176 -14.50 3.86 -8.97
N GLY A 177 -15.61 3.48 -8.32
CA GLY A 177 -16.94 3.44 -8.95
C GLY A 177 -17.22 2.21 -9.80
N LEU A 178 -16.42 1.14 -9.66
CA LEU A 178 -16.64 -0.15 -10.32
C LEU A 178 -17.47 -1.10 -9.46
N THR A 179 -18.20 -1.99 -10.12
CA THR A 179 -18.89 -3.11 -9.49
C THR A 179 -18.09 -4.38 -9.70
N TRP A 180 -17.79 -5.07 -8.61
CA TRP A 180 -16.99 -6.29 -8.60
C TRP A 180 -17.85 -7.52 -8.33
N THR A 181 -17.39 -8.68 -8.80
CA THR A 181 -18.01 -9.97 -8.42
C THR A 181 -17.93 -10.12 -6.89
N PRO A 182 -19.04 -10.49 -6.21
CA PRO A 182 -19.04 -10.66 -4.77
C PRO A 182 -17.99 -11.69 -4.30
N ARG A 183 -17.17 -11.30 -3.32
CA ARG A 183 -16.10 -12.10 -2.71
C ARG A 183 -16.24 -12.02 -1.19
N PRO A 184 -16.94 -12.95 -0.55
CA PRO A 184 -17.36 -12.78 0.86
C PRO A 184 -16.19 -12.70 1.84
N ASN A 185 -15.11 -13.45 1.61
CA ASN A 185 -13.94 -13.42 2.49
C ASN A 185 -13.11 -12.14 2.30
N LEU A 186 -12.95 -11.68 1.07
CA LEU A 186 -12.30 -10.40 0.76
C LEU A 186 -13.12 -9.22 1.30
N GLN A 187 -14.46 -9.28 1.21
CA GLN A 187 -15.35 -8.28 1.78
C GLN A 187 -15.27 -8.25 3.31
N ARG A 188 -15.26 -9.42 3.96
CA ARG A 188 -15.05 -9.54 5.41
C ARG A 188 -13.72 -8.92 5.84
N TRP A 189 -12.64 -9.24 5.15
CA TRP A 189 -11.31 -8.68 5.41
C TRP A 189 -11.32 -7.15 5.23
N TYR A 190 -11.90 -6.67 4.14
CA TYR A 190 -12.01 -5.23 3.87
C TYR A 190 -12.83 -4.50 4.94
N GLN A 191 -13.93 -5.07 5.39
CA GLN A 191 -14.73 -4.49 6.48
C GLN A 191 -13.90 -4.37 7.76
N GLN A 192 -13.23 -5.44 8.19
CA GLN A 192 -12.34 -5.40 9.35
C GLN A 192 -11.19 -4.40 9.19
N LEU A 193 -10.64 -4.28 7.97
CA LEU A 193 -9.62 -3.30 7.65
C LEU A 193 -10.13 -1.87 7.87
N THR A 194 -11.32 -1.55 7.37
CA THR A 194 -11.90 -0.19 7.47
C THR A 194 -12.34 0.19 8.89
N GLU A 195 -12.40 -0.75 9.82
CA GLU A 195 -12.65 -0.47 11.25
C GLU A 195 -11.40 0.06 11.98
N ARG A 196 -10.22 -0.13 11.41
CA ARG A 196 -8.95 0.30 12.03
C ARG A 196 -8.78 1.82 11.95
N PRO A 197 -8.51 2.50 13.08
CA PRO A 197 -8.35 3.96 13.09
C PRO A 197 -7.23 4.45 12.15
N ALA A 198 -6.09 3.77 12.10
CA ALA A 198 -4.98 4.09 11.23
C ALA A 198 -5.37 4.03 9.75
N VAL A 199 -6.12 3.00 9.34
CA VAL A 199 -6.63 2.86 7.98
C VAL A 199 -7.56 4.00 7.61
N ARG A 200 -8.49 4.36 8.50
CA ARG A 200 -9.40 5.50 8.29
C ARG A 200 -8.64 6.80 8.12
N LYS A 201 -7.59 7.00 8.90
CA LYS A 201 -6.80 8.24 8.89
C LYS A 201 -5.99 8.42 7.60
N VAL A 202 -5.33 7.39 7.11
CA VAL A 202 -4.32 7.55 6.04
C VAL A 202 -4.63 6.80 4.74
N VAL A 203 -5.48 5.77 4.75
CA VAL A 203 -5.83 5.01 3.55
C VAL A 203 -7.14 5.49 2.95
N MET A 204 -8.17 5.73 3.80
CA MET A 204 -9.54 6.07 3.39
C MET A 204 -9.68 7.56 3.04
N ILE A 205 -8.88 8.01 2.11
CA ILE A 205 -8.94 9.36 1.51
C ILE A 205 -9.41 9.26 0.06
N PRO A 206 -9.93 10.34 -0.56
CA PRO A 206 -10.40 10.31 -1.95
C PRO A 206 -9.37 9.70 -2.90
N VAL A 207 -9.83 8.85 -3.80
CA VAL A 207 -8.98 8.23 -4.83
C VAL A 207 -8.68 9.23 -5.92
N SER A 208 -7.37 9.46 -6.25
CA SER A 208 -6.92 10.47 -7.22
C SER A 208 -5.63 10.06 -7.95
#